data_1a8fdb9f3d04249c33ac8c62856ba234
#
_entry.id   1a8fdb9f3d04249c33ac8c62856ba234
#
_cell.length_a   1.000
_cell.length_b   1.000
_cell.length_c   1.000
_cell.angle_alpha   90.00
_cell.angle_beta   90.00
_cell.angle_gamma   90.00
#
_symmetry.space_group_name_H-M   'P 1'
#
loop_
_entity.id
_entity.type
_entity.pdbx_description
1 polymer ?
#
loop_
_entity_poly.entity_id
_entity_poly.type
_entity_poly.pdbx_seq_one_letter_code
_entity_poly.pdbx_strand_id
1 'polypeptide(L)'
;MEANRIEEKIYKYGADILASEGMQKEKTFVQHGSITCYDHSLRVAEKSLELAEKCSAYIDERSLVRGALLHDYFLYDWHEKDGGHRLHGFFHAERALHNARRDFNLNFIERDIIRKHMFPLNIIPPKFRESWIVTWADKLCAAEETTRVLRLAFTKTARG
;
A
#
# COMPACT_ATOMS: atom_id res chain seq x y z
N MET A 1 18.45 12.73 8.42
CA MET A 1 19.37 11.89 7.59
C MET A 1 18.68 10.58 7.16
N GLU A 2 18.07 9.82 8.05
CA GLU A 2 17.43 8.53 7.71
C GLU A 2 16.19 8.72 6.81
N ALA A 3 15.28 9.63 7.14
CA ALA A 3 14.09 9.94 6.33
C ALA A 3 14.45 10.35 4.88
N ASN A 4 15.49 11.14 4.69
CA ASN A 4 15.94 11.54 3.35
C ASN A 4 16.41 10.34 2.53
N ARG A 5 17.11 9.38 3.17
CA ARG A 5 17.59 8.15 2.51
C ARG A 5 16.44 7.23 2.07
N ILE A 6 15.37 7.12 2.87
CA ILE A 6 14.17 6.33 2.54
C ILE A 6 13.46 6.97 1.35
N GLU A 7 13.25 8.28 1.38
CA GLU A 7 12.64 9.02 0.27
C GLU A 7 13.44 8.87 -1.03
N GLU A 8 14.76 9.01 -0.97
CA GLU A 8 15.66 8.78 -2.13
C GLU A 8 15.50 7.37 -2.72
N LYS A 9 15.37 6.33 -1.89
CA LYS A 9 15.12 4.96 -2.34
C LYS A 9 13.77 4.81 -3.02
N ILE A 10 12.72 5.44 -2.47
CA ILE A 10 11.38 5.41 -3.07
C ILE A 10 11.40 6.04 -4.46
N TYR A 11 12.00 7.22 -4.61
CA TYR A 11 12.13 7.86 -5.92
C TYR A 11 13.03 7.07 -6.87
N LYS A 12 14.13 6.53 -6.38
CA LYS A 12 15.05 5.72 -7.21
C LYS A 12 14.37 4.51 -7.85
N TYR A 13 13.48 3.82 -7.13
CA TYR A 13 12.88 2.58 -7.57
C TYR A 13 11.44 2.72 -8.07
N GLY A 14 10.74 3.77 -7.67
CA GLY A 14 9.32 3.97 -7.91
C GLY A 14 8.96 5.23 -8.69
N ALA A 15 9.90 6.01 -9.24
CA ALA A 15 9.62 7.28 -9.91
C ALA A 15 8.65 7.11 -11.08
N ASP A 16 8.76 6.05 -11.88
CA ASP A 16 7.86 5.72 -12.98
C ASP A 16 6.43 5.45 -12.49
N ILE A 17 6.28 4.76 -11.36
CA ILE A 17 4.99 4.49 -10.74
C ILE A 17 4.38 5.80 -10.23
N LEU A 18 5.14 6.56 -9.43
CA LEU A 18 4.66 7.81 -8.83
C LEU A 18 4.23 8.84 -9.90
N ALA A 19 4.91 8.88 -11.04
CA ALA A 19 4.57 9.77 -12.16
C ALA A 19 3.43 9.25 -13.06
N SER A 20 3.00 8.01 -12.91
CA SER A 20 1.98 7.40 -13.76
C SER A 20 0.61 8.04 -13.57
N GLU A 21 -0.19 8.06 -14.63
CA GLU A 21 -1.57 8.58 -14.59
C GLU A 21 -2.43 7.84 -13.56
N GLY A 22 -2.30 6.51 -13.46
CA GLY A 22 -3.02 5.70 -12.50
C GLY A 22 -2.67 6.08 -11.06
N MET A 23 -1.38 6.22 -10.74
CA MET A 23 -0.95 6.62 -9.40
C MET A 23 -1.39 8.05 -9.05
N GLN A 24 -1.45 8.97 -10.04
CA GLN A 24 -2.00 10.31 -9.80
C GLN A 24 -3.52 10.27 -9.53
N LYS A 25 -4.27 9.35 -10.14
CA LYS A 25 -5.69 9.12 -9.83
C LYS A 25 -5.91 8.61 -8.40
N GLU A 26 -4.99 7.83 -7.82
CA GLU A 26 -5.07 7.36 -6.44
C GLU A 26 -5.11 8.52 -5.40
N LYS A 27 -4.71 9.75 -5.78
CA LYS A 27 -4.87 10.96 -4.96
C LYS A 27 -6.33 11.38 -4.79
N THR A 28 -7.23 10.92 -5.64
CA THR A 28 -8.67 11.22 -5.58
C THR A 28 -9.46 10.18 -4.79
N PHE A 29 -8.88 9.03 -4.50
CA PHE A 29 -9.54 7.94 -3.78
C PHE A 29 -9.15 7.95 -2.30
N VAL A 30 -10.15 7.99 -1.41
CA VAL A 30 -9.93 7.99 0.03
C VAL A 30 -9.71 6.55 0.51
N GLN A 31 -8.65 6.33 1.28
CA GLN A 31 -8.36 5.04 1.90
C GLN A 31 -8.91 4.97 3.33
N HIS A 32 -8.46 5.89 4.20
CA HIS A 32 -8.89 5.98 5.59
C HIS A 32 -9.04 7.45 6.02
N GLY A 33 -10.24 7.87 6.41
CA GLY A 33 -10.50 9.24 6.86
C GLY A 33 -10.23 10.28 5.78
N SER A 34 -9.15 11.04 5.90
CA SER A 34 -8.69 12.03 4.91
C SER A 34 -7.45 11.56 4.13
N ILE A 35 -6.98 10.34 4.37
CA ILE A 35 -5.78 9.79 3.74
C ILE A 35 -6.18 9.17 2.41
N THR A 36 -5.50 9.57 1.34
CA THR A 36 -5.74 9.02 0.00
C THR A 36 -5.04 7.67 -0.18
N CYS A 37 -5.46 6.89 -1.19
CA CYS A 37 -4.78 5.66 -1.56
C CYS A 37 -3.32 5.93 -1.94
N TYR A 38 -3.04 7.06 -2.58
CA TYR A 38 -1.68 7.51 -2.89
C TYR A 38 -0.83 7.71 -1.62
N ASP A 39 -1.34 8.46 -0.65
CA ASP A 39 -0.62 8.74 0.61
C ASP A 39 -0.40 7.46 1.41
N HIS A 40 -1.41 6.59 1.47
CA HIS A 40 -1.31 5.29 2.11
C HIS A 40 -0.20 4.43 1.47
N SER A 41 -0.18 4.33 0.14
CA SER A 41 0.83 3.54 -0.59
C SER A 41 2.25 4.07 -0.36
N LEU A 42 2.44 5.41 -0.31
CA LEU A 42 3.73 6.00 0.06
C LEU A 42 4.15 5.61 1.48
N ARG A 43 3.25 5.74 2.46
CA ARG A 43 3.53 5.37 3.86
C ARG A 43 3.85 3.89 4.01
N VAL A 44 3.16 3.02 3.26
CA VAL A 44 3.46 1.58 3.26
C VAL A 44 4.85 1.31 2.67
N ALA A 45 5.25 2.03 1.62
CA ALA A 45 6.60 1.91 1.05
C ALA A 45 7.68 2.39 2.04
N GLU A 46 7.48 3.52 2.71
CA GLU A 46 8.37 4.03 3.77
C GLU A 46 8.49 3.01 4.91
N LYS A 47 7.36 2.55 5.46
CA LYS A 47 7.32 1.57 6.55
C LYS A 47 7.97 0.24 6.16
N SER A 48 7.79 -0.18 4.91
CA SER A 48 8.42 -1.40 4.39
C SER A 48 9.94 -1.29 4.37
N LEU A 49 10.50 -0.15 3.96
CA LEU A 49 11.94 0.09 4.00
C LEU A 49 12.48 0.15 5.44
N GLU A 50 11.77 0.82 6.37
CA GLU A 50 12.12 0.83 7.79
C GLU A 50 12.18 -0.58 8.40
N LEU A 51 11.22 -1.44 8.05
CA LEU A 51 11.19 -2.84 8.50
C LEU A 51 12.30 -3.67 7.84
N ALA A 52 12.57 -3.45 6.55
CA ALA A 52 13.63 -4.13 5.82
C ALA A 52 15.01 -3.85 6.40
N GLU A 53 15.30 -2.62 6.85
CA GLU A 53 16.57 -2.24 7.49
C GLU A 53 16.82 -3.00 8.82
N LYS A 54 15.75 -3.47 9.47
CA LYS A 54 15.85 -4.29 10.69
C LYS A 54 16.05 -5.78 10.39
N CYS A 55 15.88 -6.19 9.14
CA CYS A 55 16.11 -7.57 8.73
C CYS A 55 17.59 -7.85 8.51
N SER A 56 18.10 -8.95 9.09
CA SER A 56 19.47 -9.41 8.85
C SER A 56 19.66 -10.13 7.50
N ALA A 57 18.58 -10.41 6.79
CA ALA A 57 18.58 -11.11 5.52
C ALA A 57 18.56 -10.14 4.33
N TYR A 58 19.06 -10.59 3.18
CA TYR A 58 18.95 -9.82 1.93
C TYR A 58 17.50 -9.60 1.54
N ILE A 59 17.18 -8.36 1.20
CA ILE A 59 15.89 -7.89 0.70
C ILE A 59 16.10 -7.20 -0.65
N ASP A 60 15.30 -7.55 -1.65
CA ASP A 60 15.25 -6.82 -2.91
C ASP A 60 14.47 -5.51 -2.71
N GLU A 61 15.18 -4.43 -2.36
CA GLU A 61 14.57 -3.12 -2.08
C GLU A 61 13.78 -2.57 -3.28
N ARG A 62 14.22 -2.84 -4.51
CA ARG A 62 13.48 -2.40 -5.70
C ARG A 62 12.10 -3.06 -5.75
N SER A 63 12.04 -4.37 -5.63
CA SER A 63 10.78 -5.11 -5.63
C SER A 63 9.92 -4.76 -4.43
N LEU A 64 10.52 -4.54 -3.25
CA LEU A 64 9.84 -4.11 -2.04
C LEU A 64 9.11 -2.77 -2.26
N VAL A 65 9.82 -1.73 -2.73
CA VAL A 65 9.27 -0.39 -2.96
C VAL A 65 8.17 -0.44 -4.02
N ARG A 66 8.44 -1.06 -5.17
CA ARG A 66 7.48 -1.12 -6.28
C ARG A 66 6.23 -1.90 -5.90
N GLY A 67 6.39 -3.04 -5.22
CA GLY A 67 5.28 -3.82 -4.71
C GLY A 67 4.45 -3.05 -3.68
N ALA A 68 5.10 -2.34 -2.76
CA ALA A 68 4.43 -1.52 -1.76
C ALA A 68 3.65 -0.34 -2.38
N LEU A 69 4.21 0.35 -3.38
CA LEU A 69 3.51 1.42 -4.09
C LEU A 69 2.28 0.93 -4.88
N LEU A 70 2.29 -0.32 -5.32
CA LEU A 70 1.25 -0.89 -6.18
C LEU A 70 0.30 -1.87 -5.47
N HIS A 71 0.47 -2.13 -4.16
CA HIS A 71 -0.33 -3.14 -3.48
C HIS A 71 -1.83 -2.85 -3.53
N ASP A 72 -2.22 -1.58 -3.45
CA ASP A 72 -3.60 -1.08 -3.51
C ASP A 72 -3.94 -0.34 -4.82
N TYR A 73 -3.26 -0.68 -5.93
CA TYR A 73 -3.48 -0.07 -7.25
C TYR A 73 -4.78 -0.56 -7.93
N PHE A 74 -5.92 -0.43 -7.21
CA PHE A 74 -7.21 -0.91 -7.69
C PHE A 74 -8.00 0.09 -8.53
N LEU A 75 -7.68 1.40 -8.50
CA LEU A 75 -8.19 2.47 -9.37
C LEU A 75 -9.71 2.69 -9.33
N TYR A 76 -10.35 2.56 -8.16
CA TYR A 76 -11.76 2.91 -7.95
C TYR A 76 -12.01 3.34 -6.50
N ASP A 77 -13.09 4.14 -6.26
CA ASP A 77 -13.51 4.46 -4.90
C ASP A 77 -14.34 3.31 -4.33
N TRP A 78 -13.77 2.60 -3.36
CA TRP A 78 -14.42 1.46 -2.71
C TRP A 78 -15.51 1.87 -1.70
N HIS A 79 -15.63 3.16 -1.38
CA HIS A 79 -16.71 3.70 -0.54
C HIS A 79 -18.00 3.97 -1.33
N GLU A 80 -17.95 4.02 -2.66
CA GLU A 80 -19.14 4.19 -3.50
C GLU A 80 -20.02 2.93 -3.49
N LYS A 81 -21.32 3.11 -3.16
CA LYS A 81 -22.27 2.01 -2.90
C LYS A 81 -22.70 1.23 -4.15
N ASP A 82 -22.60 1.80 -5.33
CA ASP A 82 -23.20 1.25 -6.56
C ASP A 82 -22.24 0.46 -7.46
N GLY A 83 -20.98 0.35 -7.10
CA GLY A 83 -19.95 -0.22 -7.96
C GLY A 83 -19.70 -1.73 -7.82
N GLY A 84 -20.51 -2.49 -7.11
CA GLY A 84 -20.27 -3.93 -6.88
C GLY A 84 -19.11 -4.22 -5.92
N HIS A 85 -18.72 -3.25 -5.11
CA HIS A 85 -17.55 -3.32 -4.22
C HIS A 85 -17.81 -3.96 -2.85
N ARG A 86 -18.96 -4.68 -2.70
CA ARG A 86 -19.38 -5.28 -1.42
C ARG A 86 -18.36 -6.25 -0.81
N LEU A 87 -17.46 -6.81 -1.64
CA LEU A 87 -16.42 -7.76 -1.24
C LEU A 87 -15.02 -7.17 -1.51
N HIS A 88 -14.87 -5.83 -1.41
CA HIS A 88 -13.62 -5.13 -1.67
C HIS A 88 -12.42 -5.79 -0.97
N GLY A 89 -12.53 -6.09 0.33
CA GLY A 89 -11.47 -6.72 1.11
C GLY A 89 -10.99 -8.07 0.57
N PHE A 90 -11.80 -8.78 -0.24
CA PHE A 90 -11.43 -10.06 -0.85
C PHE A 90 -10.87 -9.93 -2.26
N PHE A 91 -11.32 -8.93 -3.03
CA PHE A 91 -11.03 -8.84 -4.47
C PHE A 91 -10.11 -7.69 -4.87
N HIS A 92 -9.87 -6.71 -3.98
CA HIS A 92 -9.06 -5.55 -4.38
C HIS A 92 -7.62 -5.93 -4.75
N ALA A 93 -7.01 -6.90 -4.08
CA ALA A 93 -5.66 -7.38 -4.38
C ALA A 93 -5.54 -7.94 -5.82
N GLU A 94 -6.53 -8.72 -6.27
CA GLU A 94 -6.56 -9.24 -7.66
C GLU A 94 -6.81 -8.10 -8.66
N ARG A 95 -7.66 -7.13 -8.31
CA ARG A 95 -7.90 -5.94 -9.12
C ARG A 95 -6.64 -5.07 -9.23
N ALA A 96 -5.96 -4.83 -8.10
CA ALA A 96 -4.70 -4.11 -8.06
C ALA A 96 -3.64 -4.80 -8.92
N LEU A 97 -3.50 -6.13 -8.80
CA LEU A 97 -2.58 -6.91 -9.62
C LEU A 97 -2.90 -6.82 -11.11
N HIS A 98 -4.19 -6.91 -11.48
CA HIS A 98 -4.64 -6.79 -12.88
C HIS A 98 -4.24 -5.43 -13.46
N ASN A 99 -4.56 -4.33 -12.76
CA ASN A 99 -4.24 -2.99 -13.20
C ASN A 99 -2.72 -2.75 -13.26
N ALA A 100 -2.00 -3.17 -12.23
CA ALA A 100 -0.55 -3.01 -12.17
C ALA A 100 0.17 -3.78 -13.31
N ARG A 101 -0.31 -4.97 -13.67
CA ARG A 101 0.22 -5.75 -14.81
C ARG A 101 -0.09 -5.13 -16.17
N ARG A 102 -1.19 -4.41 -16.29
CA ARG A 102 -1.52 -3.65 -17.51
C ARG A 102 -0.56 -2.47 -17.71
N ASP A 103 -0.26 -1.75 -16.63
CA ASP A 103 0.43 -0.47 -16.68
C ASP A 103 1.96 -0.58 -16.46
N PHE A 104 2.44 -1.66 -15.82
CA PHE A 104 3.84 -1.85 -15.47
C PHE A 104 4.35 -3.25 -15.77
N ASN A 105 5.65 -3.35 -16.06
CA ASN A 105 6.32 -4.64 -16.15
C ASN A 105 6.72 -5.11 -14.76
N LEU A 106 5.97 -6.06 -14.20
CA LEU A 106 6.15 -6.57 -12.84
C LEU A 106 6.94 -7.88 -12.83
N ASN A 107 7.89 -7.99 -11.92
CA ASN A 107 8.55 -9.26 -11.63
C ASN A 107 7.67 -10.14 -10.72
N PHE A 108 8.13 -11.35 -10.41
CA PHE A 108 7.36 -12.31 -9.64
C PHE A 108 7.26 -11.95 -8.13
N ILE A 109 8.23 -11.21 -7.57
CA ILE A 109 8.17 -10.71 -6.18
C ILE A 109 7.12 -9.61 -6.08
N GLU A 110 7.14 -8.62 -6.97
CA GLU A 110 6.17 -7.54 -7.04
C GLU A 110 4.73 -8.08 -7.17
N ARG A 111 4.52 -9.09 -8.03
CA ARG A 111 3.21 -9.75 -8.18
C ARG A 111 2.76 -10.47 -6.91
N ASP A 112 3.67 -11.15 -6.22
CA ASP A 112 3.37 -11.83 -4.96
C ASP A 112 2.99 -10.84 -3.86
N ILE A 113 3.72 -9.71 -3.76
CA ILE A 113 3.40 -8.61 -2.85
C ILE A 113 1.97 -8.13 -3.08
N ILE A 114 1.65 -7.69 -4.30
CA ILE A 114 0.35 -7.10 -4.63
C ILE A 114 -0.77 -8.11 -4.38
N ARG A 115 -0.61 -9.35 -4.81
CA ARG A 115 -1.65 -10.37 -4.70
C ARG A 115 -1.93 -10.82 -3.28
N LYS A 116 -0.90 -10.82 -2.40
CA LYS A 116 -0.99 -11.50 -1.10
C LYS A 116 -0.91 -10.60 0.11
N HIS A 117 -0.82 -9.28 -0.06
CA HIS A 117 -0.73 -8.35 1.07
C HIS A 117 -1.92 -8.46 2.04
N MET A 118 -3.08 -8.93 1.56
CA MET A 118 -4.29 -9.12 2.39
C MET A 118 -4.28 -10.39 3.26
N PHE A 119 -3.18 -11.18 3.25
CA PHE A 119 -3.10 -12.30 4.18
C PHE A 119 -3.29 -11.82 5.65
N PRO A 120 -4.05 -12.52 6.52
CA PRO A 120 -4.72 -13.81 6.32
C PRO A 120 -6.16 -13.73 5.79
N LEU A 121 -6.70 -12.56 5.46
CA LEU A 121 -8.03 -12.44 4.84
C LEU A 121 -8.09 -13.25 3.53
N ASN A 122 -7.08 -13.11 2.69
CA ASN A 122 -6.78 -14.04 1.62
C ASN A 122 -5.91 -15.17 2.19
N ILE A 123 -6.41 -16.39 2.12
CA ILE A 123 -5.83 -17.55 2.82
C ILE A 123 -4.47 -18.01 2.30
N ILE A 124 -4.05 -17.56 1.10
CA ILE A 124 -2.76 -17.95 0.52
C ILE A 124 -1.66 -17.04 1.08
N PRO A 125 -0.71 -17.58 1.85
CA PRO A 125 0.32 -16.77 2.48
C PRO A 125 1.33 -16.19 1.48
N PRO A 126 1.97 -15.05 1.82
CA PRO A 126 3.11 -14.51 1.11
C PRO A 126 4.24 -15.53 0.92
N LYS A 127 4.87 -15.52 -0.26
CA LYS A 127 5.96 -16.45 -0.58
C LYS A 127 7.34 -15.86 -0.28
N PHE A 128 7.51 -14.54 -0.49
CA PHE A 128 8.79 -13.86 -0.37
C PHE A 128 8.86 -13.04 0.92
N ARG A 129 10.08 -12.76 1.38
CA ARG A 129 10.32 -11.89 2.56
C ARG A 129 9.76 -10.50 2.35
N GLU A 130 9.96 -9.94 1.16
CA GLU A 130 9.42 -8.66 0.73
C GLU A 130 7.89 -8.63 0.87
N SER A 131 7.22 -9.71 0.46
CA SER A 131 5.76 -9.82 0.56
C SER A 131 5.28 -9.84 2.01
N TRP A 132 6.00 -10.51 2.90
CA TRP A 132 5.72 -10.49 4.34
C TRP A 132 5.93 -9.11 4.95
N ILE A 133 7.03 -8.43 4.57
CA ILE A 133 7.33 -7.08 5.05
C ILE A 133 6.22 -6.11 4.64
N VAL A 134 5.81 -6.10 3.37
CA VAL A 134 4.72 -5.21 2.90
C VAL A 134 3.39 -5.56 3.57
N THR A 135 3.07 -6.85 3.74
CA THR A 135 1.86 -7.28 4.44
C THR A 135 1.80 -6.73 5.87
N TRP A 136 2.90 -6.74 6.60
CA TRP A 136 2.96 -6.16 7.95
C TRP A 136 2.97 -4.63 7.93
N ALA A 137 3.72 -4.01 7.02
CA ALA A 137 3.77 -2.57 6.87
C ALA A 137 2.38 -1.99 6.59
N ASP A 138 1.63 -2.59 5.66
CA ASP A 138 0.25 -2.21 5.35
C ASP A 138 -0.66 -2.25 6.58
N LYS A 139 -0.66 -3.35 7.34
CA LYS A 139 -1.47 -3.48 8.56
C LYS A 139 -1.10 -2.47 9.63
N LEU A 140 0.18 -2.19 9.82
CA LEU A 140 0.65 -1.19 10.77
C LEU A 140 0.20 0.21 10.34
N CYS A 141 0.36 0.58 9.07
CA CYS A 141 -0.10 1.86 8.54
C CYS A 141 -1.61 2.02 8.67
N ALA A 142 -2.40 1.02 8.29
CA ALA A 142 -3.86 1.05 8.41
C ALA A 142 -4.33 1.20 9.86
N ALA A 143 -3.69 0.53 10.82
CA ALA A 143 -3.98 0.64 12.24
C ALA A 143 -3.65 2.06 12.78
N GLU A 144 -2.51 2.63 12.41
CA GLU A 144 -2.11 3.99 12.79
C GLU A 144 -3.08 5.04 12.22
N GLU A 145 -3.45 4.91 10.95
CA GLU A 145 -4.39 5.78 10.25
C GLU A 145 -5.77 5.75 10.89
N THR A 146 -6.30 4.57 11.15
CA THR A 146 -7.60 4.40 11.82
C THR A 146 -7.59 4.98 13.23
N THR A 147 -6.53 4.75 14.00
CA THR A 147 -6.39 5.30 15.36
C THR A 147 -6.36 6.83 15.35
N ARG A 148 -5.68 7.43 14.38
CA ARG A 148 -5.63 8.90 14.21
C ARG A 148 -7.01 9.46 13.91
N VAL A 149 -7.78 8.84 13.02
CA VAL A 149 -9.16 9.24 12.70
C VAL A 149 -10.05 9.21 13.93
N LEU A 150 -10.00 8.11 14.71
CA LEU A 150 -10.77 7.97 15.95
C LEU A 150 -10.41 9.05 16.98
N ARG A 151 -9.13 9.32 17.21
CA ARG A 151 -8.69 10.39 18.14
C ARG A 151 -9.24 11.76 17.74
N LEU A 152 -9.20 12.10 16.44
CA LEU A 152 -9.73 13.38 15.94
C LEU A 152 -11.26 13.47 16.11
N ALA A 153 -11.99 12.38 15.93
CA ALA A 153 -13.43 12.33 16.16
C ALA A 153 -13.77 12.57 17.63
N PHE A 154 -13.09 11.89 18.56
CA PHE A 154 -13.31 12.07 20.00
C PHE A 154 -12.97 13.49 20.48
N THR A 155 -11.92 14.13 19.96
CA THR A 155 -11.56 15.50 20.34
C THR A 155 -12.56 16.54 19.85
N LYS A 156 -13.24 16.31 18.71
CA LYS A 156 -14.33 17.17 18.23
C LYS A 156 -15.58 17.06 19.10
N THR A 157 -15.95 15.86 19.51
CA THR A 157 -17.13 15.61 20.36
C THR A 157 -16.96 16.15 21.78
N ALA A 158 -15.73 16.21 22.31
CA ALA A 158 -15.44 16.72 23.64
C ALA A 158 -15.40 18.27 23.72
N ARG A 159 -15.47 18.97 22.59
CA ARG A 159 -15.42 20.46 22.51
C ARG A 159 -16.77 21.08 22.09
N GLY A 160 -17.78 20.29 21.84
CA GLY A 160 -19.17 20.73 21.56
C GLY A 160 -20.09 20.41 22.70
#